data_34f7b02bdc598c984ea3593ffbb39021
#
_entry.id   34f7b02bdc598c984ea3593ffbb39021
#
_cell.length_a   1.000
_cell.length_b   1.000
_cell.length_c   1.000
_cell.angle_alpha   90.00
_cell.angle_beta   90.00
_cell.angle_gamma   90.00
#
_symmetry.space_group_name_H-M   'P 1'
#
loop_
_entity.id
_entity.type
_entity.pdbx_description
1 polymer ?
#
loop_
_entity_poly.entity_id
_entity_poly.type
_entity_poly.pdbx_seq_one_letter_code
_entity_poly.pdbx_strand_id
1 'polypeptide(L)'
;MAKFTCILLSDGSKCQVLFYGIIGDCPALKVILEFIGHTGYHCCFYCYIHGIHVGGRGGKRQYYFENRMQLRTKRTYELESIRAVETSSNVYGHLGRSLLHDLLDVPLPNSIIVDYLHVSLLRHTRAIIQQVYAQLSPLERTKFDSGLRGQRFPHFFNRKLRAVCDLAFVKATELRNLLLYALIPHLPPFLPKEQLAHLSLYVCSIRIIHGKKCFGDKSSSMSKELFLTYYQDHSIYFEKLHNLVLHLHVHFDQLFDKHGSLCYLGTFGQEDLIGSISKNYHGTRFHGQLITYYYEIDFALRNKASSHDATDEKNIDGPLDQTDLSSMTHDIIQHHLTVCNCGNFDQCLRIYRRCVIDKKVYHSLIYTRRNSTISFLVQYYTNQGDPSFGKIRYFFTSNNKTYAVIDHHEV
;
A
#
# COMPACT_ATOMS: atom_id res chain seq x y z
N MET A 1 -14.44 -30.68 17.03
CA MET A 1 -14.55 -30.80 15.55
C MET A 1 -13.17 -30.70 14.95
N ALA A 2 -12.79 -31.63 14.10
CA ALA A 2 -11.48 -31.57 13.42
C ALA A 2 -11.47 -30.41 12.42
N LYS A 3 -10.53 -29.46 12.61
CA LYS A 3 -10.38 -28.24 11.82
C LYS A 3 -9.71 -28.45 10.44
N PHE A 4 -9.68 -29.68 9.93
CA PHE A 4 -8.94 -29.95 8.70
C PHE A 4 -9.85 -29.92 7.48
N THR A 5 -9.86 -28.79 6.79
CA THR A 5 -10.39 -28.74 5.42
C THR A 5 -9.28 -29.18 4.49
N CYS A 6 -9.31 -30.44 4.06
CA CYS A 6 -8.43 -30.95 3.01
C CYS A 6 -9.09 -30.75 1.66
N ILE A 7 -8.41 -30.07 0.74
CA ILE A 7 -8.80 -29.99 -0.67
C ILE A 7 -7.99 -31.04 -1.43
N LEU A 8 -8.68 -31.90 -2.15
CA LEU A 8 -8.08 -32.84 -3.09
C LEU A 8 -7.86 -32.09 -4.42
N LEU A 9 -6.61 -31.99 -4.86
CA LEU A 9 -6.27 -31.37 -6.13
C LEU A 9 -6.49 -32.37 -7.29
N SER A 10 -6.55 -31.86 -8.52
CA SER A 10 -6.77 -32.66 -9.74
C SER A 10 -5.68 -33.69 -10.00
N ASP A 11 -4.48 -33.50 -9.43
CA ASP A 11 -3.34 -34.45 -9.49
C ASP A 11 -3.37 -35.53 -8.38
N GLY A 12 -4.43 -35.53 -7.55
CA GLY A 12 -4.58 -36.43 -6.41
C GLY A 12 -3.84 -36.02 -5.14
N SER A 13 -3.12 -34.90 -5.15
CA SER A 13 -2.47 -34.36 -3.95
C SER A 13 -3.49 -33.77 -2.99
N LYS A 14 -3.18 -33.85 -1.68
CA LYS A 14 -4.02 -33.28 -0.62
C LYS A 14 -3.39 -31.99 -0.11
N CYS A 15 -4.13 -30.89 -0.19
CA CYS A 15 -3.73 -29.61 0.41
C CYS A 15 -4.53 -29.35 1.68
N GLN A 16 -3.84 -28.99 2.76
CA GLN A 16 -4.47 -28.50 3.98
C GLN A 16 -4.76 -27.00 3.85
N VAL A 17 -6.01 -26.60 4.10
CA VAL A 17 -6.39 -25.19 4.16
C VAL A 17 -6.29 -24.71 5.60
N LEU A 18 -5.47 -23.69 5.84
CA LEU A 18 -5.34 -23.02 7.12
C LEU A 18 -6.11 -21.70 7.08
N PHE A 19 -7.00 -21.48 8.04
CA PHE A 19 -7.68 -20.21 8.26
C PHE A 19 -6.80 -19.35 9.17
N TYR A 20 -5.92 -18.58 8.56
CA TYR A 20 -4.83 -17.89 9.26
C TYR A 20 -5.29 -16.61 9.98
N GLY A 21 -6.21 -15.85 9.40
CA GLY A 21 -6.64 -14.58 9.96
C GLY A 21 -7.84 -13.98 9.26
N ILE A 22 -8.32 -12.91 9.84
CA ILE A 22 -9.40 -12.08 9.30
C ILE A 22 -8.94 -10.65 9.10
N ILE A 23 -9.13 -10.13 7.89
CA ILE A 23 -8.90 -8.72 7.57
C ILE A 23 -10.23 -8.01 7.37
N GLY A 24 -10.33 -6.80 7.90
CA GLY A 24 -11.52 -5.98 7.71
C GLY A 24 -11.35 -4.56 8.25
N ASP A 25 -12.30 -3.71 7.90
CA ASP A 25 -12.44 -2.41 8.54
C ASP A 25 -12.95 -2.56 9.99
N CYS A 26 -12.77 -1.54 10.83
CA CYS A 26 -13.19 -1.61 12.23
C CYS A 26 -14.69 -1.89 12.42
N PRO A 27 -15.63 -1.35 11.60
CA PRO A 27 -17.04 -1.71 11.65
C PRO A 27 -17.32 -3.18 11.37
N ALA A 28 -16.70 -3.79 10.36
CA ALA A 28 -16.88 -5.20 10.04
C ALA A 28 -16.28 -6.09 11.13
N LEU A 29 -15.03 -5.80 11.56
CA LEU A 29 -14.35 -6.53 12.62
C LEU A 29 -15.16 -6.50 13.93
N LYS A 30 -15.73 -5.35 14.30
CA LYS A 30 -16.58 -5.24 15.49
C LYS A 30 -17.73 -6.24 15.48
N VAL A 31 -18.42 -6.39 14.35
CA VAL A 31 -19.58 -7.30 14.23
C VAL A 31 -19.13 -8.76 14.28
N ILE A 32 -18.13 -9.11 13.51
CA ILE A 32 -17.67 -10.50 13.38
C ILE A 32 -16.98 -11.00 14.67
N LEU A 33 -16.31 -10.10 15.39
CA LEU A 33 -15.61 -10.41 16.64
C LEU A 33 -16.51 -10.33 17.88
N GLU A 34 -17.78 -9.99 17.76
CA GLU A 34 -18.67 -9.70 18.89
C GLU A 34 -18.01 -8.69 19.86
N PHE A 35 -17.55 -7.56 19.29
CA PHE A 35 -16.76 -6.58 20.00
C PHE A 35 -17.39 -5.19 19.94
N ILE A 36 -17.08 -4.32 20.90
CA ILE A 36 -17.59 -2.95 20.93
C ILE A 36 -16.98 -2.10 19.80
N GLY A 37 -17.75 -1.16 19.28
CA GLY A 37 -17.27 -0.23 18.25
C GLY A 37 -16.38 0.88 18.81
N HIS A 38 -15.87 1.70 17.92
CA HIS A 38 -14.93 2.81 18.14
C HIS A 38 -15.44 3.90 19.13
N THR A 39 -16.67 3.83 19.55
CA THR A 39 -17.25 4.72 20.57
C THR A 39 -17.18 4.12 21.97
N GLY A 40 -16.70 2.89 22.13
CA GLY A 40 -16.55 2.20 23.40
C GLY A 40 -15.38 2.72 24.23
N TYR A 41 -15.34 2.32 25.51
CA TYR A 41 -14.22 2.65 26.39
C TYR A 41 -12.98 1.79 26.08
N HIS A 42 -13.15 0.49 25.82
CA HIS A 42 -12.07 -0.46 25.53
C HIS A 42 -12.29 -1.07 24.14
N CYS A 43 -12.13 -0.29 23.10
CA CYS A 43 -12.46 -0.71 21.74
C CYS A 43 -11.27 -1.21 20.92
N CYS A 44 -10.04 -1.19 21.44
CA CYS A 44 -8.89 -1.75 20.77
C CYS A 44 -8.91 -3.28 20.86
N PHE A 45 -8.73 -3.93 19.72
CA PHE A 45 -8.68 -5.41 19.64
C PHE A 45 -7.41 -5.99 20.27
N TYR A 46 -6.33 -5.19 20.37
CA TYR A 46 -4.98 -5.66 20.72
C TYR A 46 -4.55 -5.31 22.14
N CYS A 47 -5.11 -4.24 22.74
CA CYS A 47 -4.73 -3.79 24.07
C CYS A 47 -5.94 -3.25 24.86
N TYR A 48 -5.68 -2.88 26.13
CA TYR A 48 -6.70 -2.39 27.07
C TYR A 48 -6.76 -0.86 27.14
N ILE A 49 -6.33 -0.14 26.07
CA ILE A 49 -6.43 1.32 26.07
C ILE A 49 -7.82 1.78 26.48
N HIS A 50 -7.88 2.76 27.38
CA HIS A 50 -9.13 3.32 27.85
C HIS A 50 -9.48 4.62 27.13
N GLY A 51 -10.63 4.66 26.48
CA GLY A 51 -11.12 5.86 25.81
C GLY A 51 -11.79 6.83 26.77
N ILE A 52 -11.49 8.11 26.66
CA ILE A 52 -12.07 9.20 27.44
C ILE A 52 -13.10 9.95 26.61
N HIS A 53 -14.27 10.23 27.17
CA HIS A 53 -15.26 11.06 26.49
C HIS A 53 -14.87 12.53 26.59
N VAL A 54 -14.69 13.20 25.45
CA VAL A 54 -14.31 14.62 25.40
C VAL A 54 -15.39 15.41 24.68
N GLY A 55 -15.86 16.48 25.32
CA GLY A 55 -16.96 17.32 24.86
C GLY A 55 -18.29 16.98 25.53
N GLY A 56 -19.26 17.92 25.45
CA GLY A 56 -20.60 17.75 26.02
C GLY A 56 -21.48 16.78 25.20
N ARG A 57 -22.80 17.03 25.11
CA ARG A 57 -23.73 16.27 24.26
C ARG A 57 -23.21 16.23 22.81
N GLY A 58 -22.91 15.02 22.30
CA GLY A 58 -22.30 14.81 20.98
C GLY A 58 -20.76 14.76 20.98
N GLY A 59 -20.12 14.77 22.15
CA GLY A 59 -18.67 14.58 22.30
C GLY A 59 -18.18 13.24 21.71
N LYS A 60 -16.87 13.17 21.50
CA LYS A 60 -16.23 12.02 20.88
C LYS A 60 -15.34 11.28 21.87
N ARG A 61 -15.21 9.97 21.67
CA ARG A 61 -14.23 9.17 22.40
C ARG A 61 -12.84 9.49 21.89
N GLN A 62 -11.91 9.82 22.81
CA GLN A 62 -10.50 10.05 22.52
C GLN A 62 -9.67 9.00 23.26
N TYR A 63 -8.57 8.56 22.66
CA TYR A 63 -7.62 7.57 23.17
C TYR A 63 -6.27 8.26 23.22
N TYR A 64 -5.85 8.67 24.41
CA TYR A 64 -4.57 9.35 24.61
C TYR A 64 -3.43 8.35 24.76
N PHE A 65 -2.23 8.78 24.46
CA PHE A 65 -1.03 7.96 24.60
C PHE A 65 -0.85 7.51 26.07
N GLU A 66 -0.53 6.24 26.23
CA GLU A 66 -0.17 5.62 27.51
C GLU A 66 1.21 4.99 27.39
N ASN A 67 2.14 5.31 28.31
CA ASN A 67 3.50 4.78 28.31
C ASN A 67 3.56 3.24 28.47
N ARG A 68 2.56 2.66 29.13
CA ARG A 68 2.48 1.22 29.41
C ARG A 68 1.15 0.67 28.89
N MET A 69 1.11 0.34 27.61
CA MET A 69 -0.06 -0.32 27.04
C MET A 69 -0.05 -1.81 27.39
N GLN A 70 -1.04 -2.24 28.16
CA GLN A 70 -1.25 -3.66 28.44
C GLN A 70 -1.87 -4.35 27.22
N LEU A 71 -1.14 -5.31 26.63
CA LEU A 71 -1.61 -6.08 25.48
C LEU A 71 -2.58 -7.20 25.91
N ARG A 72 -3.56 -7.48 25.05
CA ARG A 72 -4.41 -8.66 25.18
C ARG A 72 -3.64 -9.90 24.77
N THR A 73 -3.77 -10.96 25.54
CA THR A 73 -3.22 -12.28 25.21
C THR A 73 -4.32 -13.19 24.68
N LYS A 74 -3.97 -14.32 24.04
CA LYS A 74 -4.93 -15.36 23.70
C LYS A 74 -5.83 -15.73 24.88
N ARG A 75 -5.22 -15.97 26.04
CA ARG A 75 -5.93 -16.40 27.25
C ARG A 75 -6.91 -15.32 27.74
N THR A 76 -6.47 -14.07 27.86
CA THR A 76 -7.35 -13.00 28.33
C THR A 76 -8.47 -12.73 27.36
N TYR A 77 -8.19 -12.72 26.04
CA TYR A 77 -9.17 -12.51 24.99
C TYR A 77 -10.29 -13.55 25.03
N GLU A 78 -9.94 -14.83 25.20
CA GLU A 78 -10.89 -15.94 25.29
C GLU A 78 -11.72 -15.87 26.57
N LEU A 79 -11.08 -15.71 27.76
CA LEU A 79 -11.77 -15.64 29.03
C LEU A 79 -12.75 -14.46 29.11
N GLU A 80 -12.36 -13.29 28.58
CA GLU A 80 -13.21 -12.10 28.61
C GLU A 80 -14.41 -12.27 27.63
N SER A 81 -14.23 -12.92 26.50
CA SER A 81 -15.32 -13.23 25.60
C SER A 81 -16.34 -14.22 26.19
N ILE A 82 -15.88 -15.25 26.91
CA ILE A 82 -16.74 -16.19 27.63
C ILE A 82 -17.50 -15.46 28.74
N ARG A 83 -16.80 -14.68 29.57
CA ARG A 83 -17.42 -13.90 30.62
C ARG A 83 -18.47 -12.92 30.10
N ALA A 84 -18.26 -12.31 28.92
CA ALA A 84 -19.25 -11.44 28.30
C ALA A 84 -20.54 -12.19 27.96
N VAL A 85 -20.44 -13.45 27.51
CA VAL A 85 -21.61 -14.33 27.29
C VAL A 85 -22.30 -14.64 28.62
N GLU A 86 -21.55 -15.09 29.64
CA GLU A 86 -22.08 -15.49 30.95
C GLU A 86 -22.80 -14.36 31.65
N THR A 87 -22.24 -13.14 31.58
CA THR A 87 -22.81 -11.97 32.26
C THR A 87 -23.79 -11.17 31.42
N SER A 88 -23.92 -11.50 30.12
CA SER A 88 -24.70 -10.71 29.13
C SER A 88 -24.34 -9.22 29.19
N SER A 89 -23.06 -8.91 29.44
CA SER A 89 -22.58 -7.53 29.62
C SER A 89 -21.24 -7.32 28.93
N ASN A 90 -20.90 -6.05 28.69
CA ASN A 90 -19.61 -5.69 28.12
C ASN A 90 -18.47 -6.00 29.09
N VAL A 91 -17.50 -6.84 28.64
CA VAL A 91 -16.30 -7.16 29.42
C VAL A 91 -15.08 -6.70 28.62
N TYR A 92 -14.53 -5.56 29.00
CA TYR A 92 -13.35 -4.94 28.32
C TYR A 92 -13.46 -4.87 26.78
N GLY A 93 -14.66 -4.61 26.28
CA GLY A 93 -14.92 -4.51 24.84
C GLY A 93 -15.60 -5.74 24.24
N HIS A 94 -15.54 -6.89 24.86
CA HIS A 94 -16.27 -8.09 24.40
C HIS A 94 -17.76 -7.96 24.72
N LEU A 95 -18.59 -8.25 23.72
CA LEU A 95 -20.06 -8.34 23.83
C LEU A 95 -20.54 -9.79 23.80
N GLY A 96 -19.69 -10.69 23.33
CA GLY A 96 -19.94 -12.10 23.20
C GLY A 96 -18.69 -12.86 22.73
N ARG A 97 -18.88 -14.15 22.40
CA ARG A 97 -17.83 -15.01 21.87
C ARG A 97 -17.99 -15.17 20.35
N SER A 98 -17.02 -14.67 19.60
CA SER A 98 -16.99 -14.80 18.16
C SER A 98 -16.87 -16.27 17.72
N LEU A 99 -17.56 -16.64 16.63
CA LEU A 99 -17.40 -17.94 15.97
C LEU A 99 -15.98 -18.16 15.44
N LEU A 100 -15.21 -17.09 15.24
CA LEU A 100 -13.83 -17.15 14.77
C LEU A 100 -12.88 -17.85 15.78
N HIS A 101 -13.23 -17.90 17.07
CA HIS A 101 -12.47 -18.70 18.05
C HIS A 101 -12.35 -20.17 17.64
N ASP A 102 -13.38 -20.70 16.99
CA ASP A 102 -13.44 -22.11 16.62
C ASP A 102 -12.99 -22.36 15.15
N LEU A 103 -13.06 -21.32 14.32
CA LEU A 103 -12.74 -21.41 12.88
C LEU A 103 -11.28 -21.14 12.56
N LEU A 104 -10.64 -20.18 13.26
CA LEU A 104 -9.28 -19.77 12.94
C LEU A 104 -8.24 -20.70 13.55
N ASP A 105 -7.21 -21.03 12.76
CA ASP A 105 -6.06 -21.81 13.19
C ASP A 105 -5.08 -20.96 14.03
N VAL A 106 -4.99 -19.66 13.74
CA VAL A 106 -4.25 -18.70 14.56
C VAL A 106 -5.22 -18.08 15.57
N PRO A 107 -4.91 -18.15 16.88
CA PRO A 107 -5.85 -17.68 17.91
C PRO A 107 -5.99 -16.15 17.93
N LEU A 108 -7.19 -15.68 18.27
CA LEU A 108 -7.45 -14.28 18.58
C LEU A 108 -6.63 -13.83 19.82
N PRO A 109 -6.14 -12.59 19.87
CA PRO A 109 -6.31 -11.53 18.88
C PRO A 109 -5.25 -11.54 17.75
N ASN A 110 -4.33 -12.51 17.70
CA ASN A 110 -3.19 -12.53 16.78
C ASN A 110 -3.60 -12.69 15.31
N SER A 111 -4.77 -13.23 15.06
CA SER A 111 -5.35 -13.41 13.72
C SER A 111 -6.18 -12.22 13.24
N ILE A 112 -6.34 -11.19 14.05
CA ILE A 112 -7.05 -9.97 13.64
C ILE A 112 -6.09 -9.09 12.85
N ILE A 113 -6.52 -8.69 11.66
CA ILE A 113 -5.77 -7.79 10.78
C ILE A 113 -6.67 -6.57 10.52
N VAL A 114 -6.31 -5.43 11.08
CA VAL A 114 -7.01 -4.19 10.75
C VAL A 114 -6.58 -3.72 9.37
N ASP A 115 -7.57 -3.33 8.57
CA ASP A 115 -7.34 -2.96 7.19
C ASP A 115 -6.54 -1.65 7.07
N TYR A 116 -5.34 -1.75 6.51
CA TYR A 116 -4.47 -0.61 6.23
C TYR A 116 -5.14 0.46 5.35
N LEU A 117 -5.94 0.06 4.34
CA LEU A 117 -6.64 0.98 3.45
C LEU A 117 -7.57 1.91 4.24
N HIS A 118 -8.40 1.36 5.12
CA HIS A 118 -9.36 2.13 5.89
C HIS A 118 -8.69 2.89 7.02
N VAL A 119 -7.87 2.23 7.83
CA VAL A 119 -7.25 2.84 9.02
C VAL A 119 -6.28 3.95 8.62
N SER A 120 -5.29 3.66 7.80
CA SER A 120 -4.24 4.63 7.50
C SER A 120 -4.62 5.61 6.40
N LEU A 121 -5.19 5.14 5.29
CA LEU A 121 -5.40 6.00 4.13
C LEU A 121 -6.70 6.78 4.21
N LEU A 122 -7.85 6.08 4.27
CA LEU A 122 -9.16 6.71 4.21
C LEU A 122 -9.54 7.48 5.49
N ARG A 123 -8.96 7.13 6.63
CA ARG A 123 -9.24 7.80 7.91
C ARG A 123 -8.12 8.71 8.34
N HIS A 124 -6.97 8.18 8.75
CA HIS A 124 -5.94 8.99 9.40
C HIS A 124 -5.27 9.98 8.42
N THR A 125 -4.72 9.49 7.31
CA THR A 125 -4.06 10.34 6.30
C THR A 125 -5.01 11.42 5.77
N ARG A 126 -6.26 11.04 5.47
CA ARG A 126 -7.27 12.01 5.02
C ARG A 126 -7.54 13.08 6.07
N ALA A 127 -7.68 12.71 7.35
CA ALA A 127 -7.93 13.66 8.44
C ALA A 127 -6.75 14.61 8.65
N ILE A 128 -5.51 14.10 8.62
CA ILE A 128 -4.29 14.93 8.71
C ILE A 128 -4.22 15.93 7.56
N ILE A 129 -4.44 15.48 6.32
CA ILE A 129 -4.41 16.35 5.14
C ILE A 129 -5.48 17.44 5.26
N GLN A 130 -6.68 17.11 5.73
CA GLN A 130 -7.75 18.10 5.95
C GLN A 130 -7.36 19.15 6.98
N GLN A 131 -6.74 18.76 8.10
CA GLN A 131 -6.30 19.73 9.11
C GLN A 131 -5.14 20.60 8.60
N VAL A 132 -4.15 20.01 7.95
CA VAL A 132 -3.04 20.75 7.32
C VAL A 132 -3.60 21.75 6.31
N TYR A 133 -4.46 21.31 5.40
CA TYR A 133 -5.02 22.16 4.36
C TYR A 133 -5.90 23.30 4.93
N ALA A 134 -6.59 23.05 6.05
CA ALA A 134 -7.39 24.07 6.72
C ALA A 134 -6.55 25.21 7.32
N GLN A 135 -5.30 24.93 7.70
CA GLN A 135 -4.36 25.94 8.23
C GLN A 135 -3.79 26.85 7.15
N LEU A 136 -3.81 26.42 5.87
CA LEU A 136 -3.23 27.17 4.76
C LEU A 136 -4.13 28.34 4.33
N SER A 137 -3.50 29.46 3.99
CA SER A 137 -4.16 30.59 3.31
C SER A 137 -4.66 30.18 1.91
N PRO A 138 -5.60 30.92 1.29
CA PRO A 138 -6.10 30.59 -0.05
C PRO A 138 -5.00 30.51 -1.12
N LEU A 139 -3.98 31.36 -1.04
CA LEU A 139 -2.86 31.38 -1.97
C LEU A 139 -1.97 30.12 -1.79
N GLU A 140 -1.69 29.76 -0.55
CA GLU A 140 -0.92 28.55 -0.22
C GLU A 140 -1.65 27.28 -0.65
N ARG A 141 -2.97 27.20 -0.44
CA ARG A 141 -3.80 26.10 -0.96
C ARG A 141 -3.66 25.95 -2.47
N THR A 142 -3.75 27.06 -3.20
CA THR A 142 -3.59 27.05 -4.67
C THR A 142 -2.20 26.54 -5.08
N LYS A 143 -1.14 26.99 -4.41
CA LYS A 143 0.24 26.55 -4.67
C LYS A 143 0.43 25.08 -4.34
N PHE A 144 -0.06 24.62 -3.19
CA PHE A 144 0.02 23.22 -2.77
C PHE A 144 -0.73 22.29 -3.74
N ASP A 145 -1.96 22.64 -4.10
CA ASP A 145 -2.78 21.88 -5.05
C ASP A 145 -2.15 21.84 -6.45
N SER A 146 -1.53 22.94 -6.91
CA SER A 146 -0.79 22.97 -8.16
C SER A 146 0.44 22.07 -8.13
N GLY A 147 1.18 22.06 -7.02
CA GLY A 147 2.31 21.16 -6.80
C GLY A 147 1.89 19.70 -6.87
N LEU A 148 0.82 19.31 -6.20
CA LEU A 148 0.31 17.94 -6.23
C LEU A 148 -0.14 17.51 -7.62
N ARG A 149 -0.87 18.36 -8.36
CA ARG A 149 -1.28 18.07 -9.74
C ARG A 149 -0.08 17.97 -10.70
N GLY A 150 0.98 18.72 -10.43
CA GLY A 150 2.24 18.69 -11.18
C GLY A 150 3.13 17.50 -10.89
N GLN A 151 2.86 16.76 -9.80
CA GLN A 151 3.66 15.60 -9.41
C GLN A 151 3.62 14.52 -10.51
N ARG A 152 4.79 14.14 -10.98
CA ARG A 152 4.94 13.08 -11.97
C ARG A 152 5.24 11.76 -11.28
N PHE A 153 4.63 10.70 -11.78
CA PHE A 153 4.85 9.32 -11.33
C PHE A 153 5.25 8.43 -12.52
N PRO A 154 5.90 7.30 -12.27
CA PRO A 154 6.04 6.24 -13.27
C PRO A 154 4.67 5.84 -13.82
N HIS A 155 4.61 5.42 -15.09
CA HIS A 155 3.35 5.15 -15.79
C HIS A 155 2.53 3.99 -15.15
N PHE A 156 3.16 3.09 -14.41
CA PHE A 156 2.49 2.00 -13.70
C PHE A 156 1.75 2.46 -12.43
N PHE A 157 1.89 3.73 -12.04
CA PHE A 157 1.00 4.35 -11.06
C PHE A 157 -0.32 4.68 -11.76
N ASN A 158 -1.33 3.89 -11.52
CA ASN A 158 -2.62 3.94 -12.24
C ASN A 158 -3.36 5.27 -12.12
N ARG A 159 -3.01 6.12 -11.15
CA ARG A 159 -3.69 7.39 -10.88
C ARG A 159 -2.69 8.50 -10.61
N LYS A 160 -2.93 9.65 -11.25
CA LYS A 160 -2.30 10.93 -10.89
C LYS A 160 -2.91 11.44 -9.59
N LEU A 161 -2.16 12.27 -8.86
CA LEU A 161 -2.71 12.95 -7.68
C LEU A 161 -3.72 14.00 -8.10
N ARG A 162 -4.82 14.03 -7.36
CA ARG A 162 -5.75 15.15 -7.37
C ARG A 162 -5.32 16.19 -6.35
N ALA A 163 -5.86 17.39 -6.48
CA ALA A 163 -5.72 18.44 -5.48
C ALA A 163 -6.47 18.09 -4.20
N VAL A 164 -6.08 18.73 -3.09
CA VAL A 164 -6.77 18.52 -1.81
C VAL A 164 -8.16 19.17 -1.81
N CYS A 165 -8.40 20.22 -2.60
CA CYS A 165 -9.77 20.73 -2.79
C CYS A 165 -10.74 19.66 -3.33
N ASP A 166 -10.23 18.66 -4.04
CA ASP A 166 -11.01 17.53 -4.58
C ASP A 166 -11.00 16.30 -3.65
N LEU A 167 -10.61 16.44 -2.38
CA LEU A 167 -10.36 15.32 -1.45
C LEU A 167 -11.56 14.38 -1.29
N ALA A 168 -12.79 14.87 -1.47
CA ALA A 168 -14.00 14.03 -1.44
C ALA A 168 -14.00 12.92 -2.50
N PHE A 169 -13.35 13.16 -3.63
CA PHE A 169 -13.28 12.25 -4.78
C PHE A 169 -11.97 11.45 -4.83
N VAL A 170 -11.02 11.75 -3.95
CA VAL A 170 -9.71 11.09 -3.90
C VAL A 170 -9.88 9.63 -3.46
N LYS A 171 -9.33 8.72 -4.25
CA LYS A 171 -9.38 7.28 -3.98
C LYS A 171 -8.25 6.86 -3.04
N ALA A 172 -8.42 5.71 -2.37
CA ALA A 172 -7.42 5.17 -1.44
C ALA A 172 -6.03 4.99 -2.09
N THR A 173 -5.97 4.59 -3.36
CA THR A 173 -4.71 4.48 -4.11
C THR A 173 -4.01 5.83 -4.31
N GLU A 174 -4.77 6.91 -4.51
CA GLU A 174 -4.23 8.27 -4.60
C GLU A 174 -3.73 8.74 -3.23
N LEU A 175 -4.48 8.46 -2.14
CA LEU A 175 -4.03 8.75 -0.76
C LEU A 175 -2.74 7.99 -0.41
N ARG A 176 -2.61 6.74 -0.85
CA ARG A 176 -1.38 5.98 -0.70
C ARG A 176 -0.19 6.64 -1.41
N ASN A 177 -0.39 7.04 -2.66
CA ASN A 177 0.65 7.71 -3.44
C ASN A 177 1.02 9.07 -2.83
N LEU A 178 0.01 9.82 -2.36
CA LEU A 178 0.21 11.07 -1.66
C LEU A 178 1.02 10.87 -0.38
N LEU A 179 0.61 9.94 0.49
CA LEU A 179 1.27 9.63 1.75
C LEU A 179 2.72 9.21 1.55
N LEU A 180 2.95 8.24 0.66
CA LEU A 180 4.28 7.62 0.52
C LEU A 180 5.28 8.48 -0.26
N TYR A 181 4.83 9.33 -1.20
CA TYR A 181 5.74 9.94 -2.16
C TYR A 181 5.60 11.46 -2.32
N ALA A 182 4.46 12.06 -1.98
CA ALA A 182 4.22 13.46 -2.29
C ALA A 182 4.05 14.35 -1.06
N LEU A 183 3.51 13.83 0.04
CA LEU A 183 3.15 14.66 1.19
C LEU A 183 4.37 15.41 1.76
N ILE A 184 5.41 14.70 2.14
CA ILE A 184 6.61 15.33 2.71
C ILE A 184 7.36 16.23 1.70
N PRO A 185 7.57 15.87 0.43
CA PRO A 185 8.23 16.75 -0.53
C PRO A 185 7.49 18.09 -0.81
N HIS A 186 6.17 18.10 -0.71
CA HIS A 186 5.39 19.31 -1.05
C HIS A 186 5.05 20.21 0.15
N LEU A 187 5.18 19.75 1.39
CA LEU A 187 4.78 20.50 2.58
C LEU A 187 5.82 21.49 3.14
N PRO A 188 7.14 21.38 2.90
CA PRO A 188 8.14 22.26 3.53
C PRO A 188 7.88 23.76 3.36
N PRO A 189 7.33 24.27 2.24
CA PRO A 189 7.05 25.70 2.11
C PRO A 189 5.85 26.19 2.95
N PHE A 190 5.06 25.28 3.53
CA PHE A 190 3.74 25.61 4.10
C PHE A 190 3.62 25.30 5.59
N LEU A 191 4.48 24.44 6.13
CA LEU A 191 4.41 24.02 7.53
C LEU A 191 5.65 24.44 8.33
N PRO A 192 5.49 24.74 9.63
CA PRO A 192 6.61 24.84 10.56
C PRO A 192 7.46 23.55 10.54
N LYS A 193 8.77 23.69 10.72
CA LYS A 193 9.71 22.56 10.66
C LYS A 193 9.37 21.45 11.67
N GLU A 194 8.95 21.83 12.86
CA GLU A 194 8.58 20.92 13.94
C GLU A 194 7.33 20.10 13.58
N GLN A 195 6.31 20.75 13.01
CA GLN A 195 5.10 20.07 12.56
C GLN A 195 5.38 19.15 11.36
N LEU A 196 6.25 19.58 10.44
CA LEU A 196 6.70 18.75 9.33
C LEU A 196 7.51 17.54 9.82
N ALA A 197 8.42 17.73 10.78
CA ALA A 197 9.19 16.66 11.40
C ALA A 197 8.25 15.65 12.08
N HIS A 198 7.28 16.12 12.85
CA HIS A 198 6.27 15.28 13.47
C HIS A 198 5.48 14.46 12.43
N LEU A 199 5.01 15.08 11.37
CA LEU A 199 4.32 14.38 10.28
C LEU A 199 5.22 13.36 9.59
N SER A 200 6.51 13.66 9.47
CA SER A 200 7.51 12.75 8.88
C SER A 200 7.65 11.47 9.70
N LEU A 201 7.47 11.48 11.02
CA LEU A 201 7.46 10.27 11.84
C LEU A 201 6.40 9.28 11.36
N TYR A 202 5.18 9.77 11.10
CA TYR A 202 4.08 8.95 10.57
C TYR A 202 4.39 8.41 9.17
N VAL A 203 4.81 9.27 8.25
CA VAL A 203 5.11 8.89 6.87
C VAL A 203 6.24 7.87 6.81
N CYS A 204 7.33 8.10 7.55
CA CYS A 204 8.48 7.19 7.60
C CYS A 204 8.09 5.84 8.22
N SER A 205 7.33 5.84 9.32
CA SER A 205 6.85 4.59 9.94
C SER A 205 6.08 3.73 8.95
N ILE A 206 5.12 4.32 8.23
CA ILE A 206 4.37 3.61 7.19
C ILE A 206 5.30 3.12 6.08
N ARG A 207 6.23 3.95 5.58
CA ARG A 207 7.14 3.57 4.49
C ARG A 207 8.05 2.41 4.85
N ILE A 208 8.57 2.37 6.08
CA ILE A 208 9.46 1.31 6.56
C ILE A 208 8.79 -0.06 6.48
N ILE A 209 7.50 -0.15 6.83
CA ILE A 209 6.75 -1.41 6.89
C ILE A 209 5.78 -1.62 5.73
N HIS A 210 5.72 -0.69 4.76
CA HIS A 210 4.81 -0.79 3.62
C HIS A 210 5.27 -1.82 2.58
N GLY A 211 6.57 -1.92 2.34
CA GLY A 211 7.17 -2.78 1.31
C GLY A 211 8.00 -3.92 1.89
N LYS A 212 9.04 -4.29 1.17
CA LYS A 212 10.05 -5.24 1.66
C LYS A 212 10.76 -4.66 2.89
N LYS A 213 11.35 -5.52 3.73
CA LYS A 213 12.15 -5.11 4.89
C LYS A 213 13.37 -4.28 4.46
N CYS A 214 13.22 -2.96 4.40
CA CYS A 214 14.30 -2.05 3.98
C CYS A 214 15.47 -2.04 4.95
N PHE A 215 15.20 -2.26 6.24
CA PHE A 215 16.19 -2.27 7.32
C PHE A 215 16.35 -3.67 7.94
N GLY A 216 16.07 -4.72 7.15
CA GLY A 216 16.12 -6.10 7.63
C GLY A 216 15.20 -6.33 8.82
N ASP A 217 15.69 -7.05 9.84
CA ASP A 217 14.89 -7.38 11.03
C ASP A 217 14.63 -6.19 11.97
N LYS A 218 15.31 -5.05 11.76
CA LYS A 218 15.05 -3.82 12.51
C LYS A 218 13.87 -3.01 12.01
N SER A 219 13.28 -3.35 10.85
CA SER A 219 12.17 -2.59 10.25
C SER A 219 10.99 -2.43 11.20
N SER A 220 10.60 -3.49 11.88
CA SER A 220 9.49 -3.48 12.83
C SER A 220 9.76 -2.57 14.03
N SER A 221 10.91 -2.75 14.72
CA SER A 221 11.27 -1.96 15.91
C SER A 221 11.43 -0.47 15.59
N MET A 222 12.06 -0.13 14.46
CA MET A 222 12.19 1.26 14.01
C MET A 222 10.84 1.90 13.72
N SER A 223 9.95 1.20 13.00
CA SER A 223 8.60 1.70 12.75
C SER A 223 7.81 1.92 14.03
N LYS A 224 7.94 1.00 15.00
CA LYS A 224 7.32 1.11 16.33
C LYS A 224 7.75 2.38 17.06
N GLU A 225 9.04 2.63 17.17
CA GLU A 225 9.59 3.81 17.86
C GLU A 225 9.04 5.11 17.25
N LEU A 226 9.03 5.20 15.92
CA LEU A 226 8.50 6.37 15.22
C LEU A 226 6.98 6.54 15.45
N PHE A 227 6.19 5.47 15.43
CA PHE A 227 4.75 5.55 15.73
C PHE A 227 4.47 5.94 17.18
N LEU A 228 5.24 5.42 18.14
CA LEU A 228 5.08 5.79 19.55
C LEU A 228 5.38 7.28 19.76
N THR A 229 6.47 7.80 19.21
CA THR A 229 6.81 9.22 19.26
C THR A 229 5.74 10.07 18.58
N TYR A 230 5.29 9.65 17.39
CA TYR A 230 4.21 10.33 16.66
C TYR A 230 2.93 10.40 17.50
N TYR A 231 2.54 9.30 18.17
CA TYR A 231 1.34 9.25 18.98
C TYR A 231 1.47 10.09 20.27
N GLN A 232 2.63 10.00 20.93
CA GLN A 232 2.91 10.74 22.15
C GLN A 232 2.76 12.25 21.96
N ASP A 233 3.34 12.79 20.89
CA ASP A 233 3.41 14.21 20.64
C ASP A 233 2.26 14.73 19.76
N HIS A 234 1.31 13.84 19.40
CA HIS A 234 0.26 14.14 18.42
C HIS A 234 -0.61 15.35 18.82
N SER A 235 -0.93 15.50 20.12
CA SER A 235 -1.73 16.63 20.63
C SER A 235 -1.09 18.00 20.46
N ILE A 236 0.23 18.06 20.30
CA ILE A 236 0.97 19.31 20.10
C ILE A 236 0.67 19.91 18.73
N TYR A 237 0.46 19.05 17.72
CA TYR A 237 0.35 19.46 16.32
C TYR A 237 -1.03 19.28 15.71
N PHE A 238 -1.84 18.33 16.24
CA PHE A 238 -3.14 17.98 15.69
C PHE A 238 -4.19 17.84 16.79
N GLU A 239 -5.13 18.77 16.81
CA GLU A 239 -6.22 18.74 17.77
C GLU A 239 -7.29 17.70 17.43
N LYS A 240 -7.88 17.11 18.48
CA LYS A 240 -9.09 16.26 18.38
C LYS A 240 -8.97 15.03 17.47
N LEU A 241 -7.76 14.59 17.09
CA LEU A 241 -7.51 13.41 16.29
C LEU A 241 -7.02 12.17 17.10
N HIS A 242 -7.13 12.20 18.45
CA HIS A 242 -6.79 11.05 19.31
C HIS A 242 -7.88 9.97 19.25
N ASN A 243 -8.29 9.60 18.07
CA ASN A 243 -9.30 8.57 17.84
C ASN A 243 -8.68 7.16 17.83
N LEU A 244 -9.53 6.12 17.82
CA LEU A 244 -9.07 4.74 17.71
C LEU A 244 -8.10 4.50 16.54
N VAL A 245 -8.33 5.18 15.43
CA VAL A 245 -7.54 4.99 14.22
C VAL A 245 -6.08 5.42 14.43
N LEU A 246 -5.83 6.56 15.09
CA LEU A 246 -4.48 6.96 15.48
C LEU A 246 -3.84 5.90 16.39
N HIS A 247 -4.58 5.46 17.41
CA HIS A 247 -4.09 4.45 18.36
C HIS A 247 -3.72 3.13 17.67
N LEU A 248 -4.49 2.67 16.68
CA LEU A 248 -4.23 1.39 16.01
C LEU A 248 -2.87 1.31 15.33
N HIS A 249 -2.28 2.45 14.94
CA HIS A 249 -0.96 2.47 14.30
C HIS A 249 0.17 1.95 15.21
N VAL A 250 0.03 2.05 16.53
CA VAL A 250 1.05 1.53 17.47
C VAL A 250 1.11 0.01 17.52
N HIS A 251 0.18 -0.69 16.86
CA HIS A 251 0.17 -2.15 16.72
C HIS A 251 0.62 -2.63 15.32
N PHE A 252 0.95 -1.70 14.43
CA PHE A 252 1.33 -2.06 13.05
C PHE A 252 2.69 -2.77 12.97
N ASP A 253 3.58 -2.55 13.93
CA ASP A 253 4.79 -3.33 14.12
C ASP A 253 4.48 -4.83 14.27
N GLN A 254 3.53 -5.16 15.17
CA GLN A 254 3.11 -6.53 15.42
C GLN A 254 2.37 -7.14 14.22
N LEU A 255 1.57 -6.35 13.50
CA LEU A 255 0.92 -6.80 12.27
C LEU A 255 1.95 -7.11 11.18
N PHE A 256 2.97 -6.26 11.04
CA PHE A 256 4.06 -6.47 10.10
C PHE A 256 4.86 -7.74 10.42
N ASP A 257 5.20 -7.97 11.70
CA ASP A 257 5.94 -9.16 12.12
C ASP A 257 5.16 -10.45 11.91
N LYS A 258 3.84 -10.43 12.13
CA LYS A 258 2.98 -11.61 12.02
C LYS A 258 2.45 -11.87 10.63
N HIS A 259 2.13 -10.83 9.88
CA HIS A 259 1.37 -10.93 8.63
C HIS A 259 2.10 -10.34 7.43
N GLY A 260 3.27 -9.71 7.63
CA GLY A 260 4.08 -9.14 6.56
C GLY A 260 3.73 -7.70 6.22
N SER A 261 4.18 -7.26 5.07
CA SER A 261 4.15 -5.87 4.63
C SER A 261 2.74 -5.29 4.52
N LEU A 262 2.56 -4.03 4.93
CA LEU A 262 1.26 -3.33 4.88
C LEU A 262 0.64 -3.27 3.48
N CYS A 263 1.45 -3.30 2.42
CA CYS A 263 0.93 -3.33 1.05
C CYS A 263 0.05 -4.56 0.77
N TYR A 264 0.19 -5.64 1.56
CA TYR A 264 -0.63 -6.85 1.47
C TYR A 264 -1.75 -6.90 2.52
N LEU A 265 -1.72 -6.00 3.51
CA LEU A 265 -2.68 -5.93 4.60
C LEU A 265 -3.79 -4.90 4.35
N GLY A 266 -4.14 -4.67 3.09
CA GLY A 266 -5.22 -3.79 2.68
C GLY A 266 -6.28 -4.52 1.87
N THR A 267 -7.53 -4.14 2.04
CA THR A 267 -8.68 -4.73 1.33
C THR A 267 -8.83 -4.24 -0.12
N PHE A 268 -7.78 -3.66 -0.72
CA PHE A 268 -7.84 -3.18 -2.12
C PHE A 268 -8.30 -4.25 -3.11
N GLY A 269 -7.75 -5.47 -3.00
CA GLY A 269 -8.10 -6.59 -3.88
C GLY A 269 -9.53 -7.08 -3.63
N GLN A 270 -9.94 -7.15 -2.38
CA GLN A 270 -11.29 -7.55 -1.99
C GLN A 270 -12.35 -6.54 -2.44
N GLU A 271 -12.09 -5.23 -2.27
CA GLU A 271 -12.98 -4.18 -2.75
C GLU A 271 -13.10 -4.17 -4.28
N ASP A 272 -11.99 -4.38 -5.00
CA ASP A 272 -12.00 -4.49 -6.46
C ASP A 272 -12.78 -5.73 -6.92
N LEU A 273 -12.60 -6.86 -6.24
CA LEU A 273 -13.36 -8.09 -6.49
C LEU A 273 -14.86 -7.88 -6.23
N ILE A 274 -15.23 -7.32 -5.07
CA ILE A 274 -16.62 -7.00 -4.74
C ILE A 274 -17.20 -6.04 -5.78
N GLY A 275 -16.44 -5.01 -6.16
CA GLY A 275 -16.83 -4.07 -7.22
C GLY A 275 -17.00 -4.73 -8.59
N SER A 276 -16.20 -5.74 -8.92
CA SER A 276 -16.32 -6.54 -10.13
C SER A 276 -17.57 -7.42 -10.08
N ILE A 277 -17.77 -8.13 -8.97
CA ILE A 277 -18.96 -8.98 -8.76
C ILE A 277 -20.24 -8.15 -8.81
N SER A 278 -20.25 -6.96 -8.20
CA SER A 278 -21.43 -6.08 -8.18
C SER A 278 -21.82 -5.56 -9.56
N LYS A 279 -20.87 -5.46 -10.51
CA LYS A 279 -21.19 -5.13 -11.91
C LYS A 279 -21.96 -6.23 -12.64
N ASN A 280 -21.86 -7.45 -12.15
CA ASN A 280 -22.57 -8.61 -12.69
C ASN A 280 -23.98 -8.76 -12.11
N TYR A 281 -24.38 -7.83 -11.25
CA TYR A 281 -25.68 -7.76 -10.63
C TYR A 281 -26.66 -6.96 -11.53
N HIS A 282 -27.43 -7.66 -12.34
CA HIS A 282 -28.40 -7.07 -13.24
C HIS A 282 -29.81 -7.60 -12.99
N GLY A 283 -30.81 -6.71 -13.09
CA GLY A 283 -32.20 -7.08 -12.93
C GLY A 283 -32.66 -7.25 -11.48
N THR A 284 -33.78 -7.89 -11.28
CA THR A 284 -34.47 -8.05 -9.96
C THR A 284 -34.59 -9.50 -9.50
N ARG A 285 -34.10 -10.47 -10.28
CA ARG A 285 -34.21 -11.91 -10.00
C ARG A 285 -32.95 -12.65 -10.37
N PHE A 286 -32.77 -13.83 -9.80
CA PHE A 286 -31.64 -14.76 -10.10
C PHE A 286 -30.25 -14.21 -9.85
N HIS A 287 -30.10 -13.33 -8.87
CA HIS A 287 -28.84 -12.63 -8.60
C HIS A 287 -27.67 -13.57 -8.34
N GLY A 288 -27.89 -14.63 -7.55
CA GLY A 288 -26.84 -15.63 -7.27
C GLY A 288 -26.37 -16.34 -8.54
N GLN A 289 -27.29 -16.79 -9.37
CA GLN A 289 -26.96 -17.48 -10.63
C GLN A 289 -26.22 -16.57 -11.61
N LEU A 290 -26.66 -15.29 -11.73
CA LEU A 290 -25.99 -14.32 -12.60
C LEU A 290 -24.57 -14.00 -12.14
N ILE A 291 -24.38 -13.79 -10.84
CA ILE A 291 -23.06 -13.54 -10.27
C ILE A 291 -22.13 -14.73 -10.53
N THR A 292 -22.60 -15.96 -10.25
CA THR A 292 -21.82 -17.18 -10.49
C THR A 292 -21.44 -17.33 -11.96
N TYR A 293 -22.41 -17.18 -12.86
CA TYR A 293 -22.21 -17.32 -14.32
C TYR A 293 -21.15 -16.35 -14.86
N TYR A 294 -21.26 -15.06 -14.52
CA TYR A 294 -20.29 -14.06 -14.98
C TYR A 294 -18.94 -14.22 -14.31
N TYR A 295 -18.90 -14.62 -13.04
CA TYR A 295 -17.65 -14.90 -12.33
C TYR A 295 -16.88 -16.06 -12.98
N GLU A 296 -17.56 -17.14 -13.35
CA GLU A 296 -16.96 -18.28 -14.05
C GLU A 296 -16.39 -17.89 -15.41
N ILE A 297 -17.08 -17.03 -16.17
CA ILE A 297 -16.59 -16.49 -17.44
C ILE A 297 -15.31 -15.66 -17.21
N ASP A 298 -15.35 -14.71 -16.29
CA ASP A 298 -14.21 -13.85 -15.96
C ASP A 298 -13.00 -14.68 -15.49
N PHE A 299 -13.25 -15.70 -14.66
CA PHE A 299 -12.22 -16.60 -14.18
C PHE A 299 -11.57 -17.40 -15.32
N ALA A 300 -12.39 -17.96 -16.21
CA ALA A 300 -11.92 -18.71 -17.37
C ALA A 300 -11.10 -17.83 -18.34
N LEU A 301 -11.53 -16.57 -18.57
CA LEU A 301 -10.81 -15.62 -19.44
C LEU A 301 -9.47 -15.21 -18.83
N ARG A 302 -9.43 -14.93 -17.54
CA ARG A 302 -8.19 -14.55 -16.84
C ARG A 302 -7.16 -15.69 -16.85
N ASN A 303 -7.61 -16.91 -16.65
CA ASN A 303 -6.73 -18.09 -16.65
C ASN A 303 -6.22 -18.45 -18.05
N LYS A 304 -7.01 -18.23 -19.10
CA LYS A 304 -6.52 -18.37 -20.49
C LYS A 304 -5.44 -17.35 -20.85
N ALA A 305 -5.56 -16.12 -20.38
CA ALA A 305 -4.57 -15.08 -20.62
C ALA A 305 -3.24 -15.33 -19.90
N SER A 306 -3.21 -16.10 -18.81
CA SER A 306 -2.01 -16.41 -18.04
C SER A 306 -1.17 -17.58 -18.61
N SER A 307 -1.67 -18.32 -19.59
CA SER A 307 -0.94 -19.44 -20.22
C SER A 307 0.04 -18.99 -21.32
N HIS A 308 0.15 -17.71 -21.61
CA HIS A 308 1.23 -17.19 -22.45
C HIS A 308 2.45 -16.90 -21.58
N ASP A 309 3.48 -17.68 -21.72
CA ASP A 309 4.80 -17.55 -21.13
C ASP A 309 5.29 -16.11 -21.23
N ALA A 310 5.35 -15.44 -20.09
CA ALA A 310 5.74 -14.04 -20.00
C ALA A 310 7.13 -13.92 -19.37
N THR A 311 8.12 -14.48 -20.04
CA THR A 311 9.54 -14.23 -19.75
C THR A 311 10.19 -13.34 -20.82
N ASP A 312 9.41 -12.82 -21.75
CA ASP A 312 9.98 -12.03 -22.82
C ASP A 312 10.13 -10.57 -22.43
N GLU A 313 11.36 -10.15 -22.18
CA GLU A 313 11.77 -8.77 -22.34
C GLU A 313 11.39 -8.34 -23.75
N LYS A 314 10.36 -7.49 -23.86
CA LYS A 314 9.91 -6.98 -25.16
C LYS A 314 10.34 -5.55 -25.32
N ASN A 315 11.16 -5.33 -26.35
CA ASN A 315 11.47 -3.99 -26.82
C ASN A 315 10.26 -3.44 -27.58
N ILE A 316 9.85 -2.25 -27.26
CA ILE A 316 8.70 -1.56 -27.87
C ILE A 316 9.08 -0.13 -28.26
N ASP A 317 8.41 0.40 -29.29
CA ASP A 317 8.74 1.68 -29.94
C ASP A 317 10.18 1.71 -30.49
N GLY A 318 10.41 0.88 -31.48
CA GLY A 318 11.64 0.78 -32.24
C GLY A 318 11.62 -0.45 -33.14
N PRO A 319 12.74 -0.78 -33.84
CA PRO A 319 13.99 -0.01 -33.76
C PRO A 319 13.86 1.39 -34.39
N LEU A 320 14.68 2.33 -33.91
CA LEU A 320 14.73 3.69 -34.42
C LEU A 320 15.45 3.70 -35.78
N ASP A 321 15.00 4.53 -36.70
CA ASP A 321 15.63 4.74 -37.99
C ASP A 321 16.93 5.52 -37.85
N GLN A 322 17.85 5.37 -38.80
CA GLN A 322 19.14 6.05 -38.80
C GLN A 322 19.03 7.58 -38.74
N THR A 323 17.97 8.15 -39.32
CA THR A 323 17.69 9.59 -39.27
C THR A 323 17.38 10.09 -37.85
N ASP A 324 16.77 9.26 -36.99
CA ASP A 324 16.48 9.57 -35.59
C ASP A 324 17.75 9.48 -34.70
N LEU A 325 18.81 8.85 -35.21
CA LEU A 325 20.05 8.55 -34.49
C LEU A 325 21.17 9.55 -34.77
N SER A 326 21.02 10.45 -35.71
CA SER A 326 22.09 11.33 -36.21
C SER A 326 22.77 12.20 -35.15
N SER A 327 22.07 12.55 -34.07
CA SER A 327 22.63 13.34 -32.96
C SER A 327 23.25 12.49 -31.85
N MET A 328 23.07 11.16 -31.87
CA MET A 328 23.48 10.25 -30.77
C MET A 328 24.56 9.24 -31.23
N THR A 329 25.05 9.34 -32.45
CA THR A 329 25.81 8.27 -33.11
C THR A 329 27.10 7.88 -32.37
N HIS A 330 27.84 8.84 -31.85
CA HIS A 330 29.12 8.55 -31.20
C HIS A 330 28.99 7.77 -29.90
N ASP A 331 28.13 8.22 -28.98
CA ASP A 331 27.88 7.57 -27.69
C ASP A 331 27.34 6.15 -27.89
N ILE A 332 26.45 5.97 -28.86
CA ILE A 332 25.82 4.69 -29.17
C ILE A 332 26.87 3.71 -29.70
N ILE A 333 27.75 4.15 -30.60
CA ILE A 333 28.85 3.34 -31.13
C ILE A 333 29.77 2.89 -29.98
N GLN A 334 30.16 3.82 -29.14
CA GLN A 334 31.06 3.53 -28.01
C GLN A 334 30.44 2.52 -27.04
N HIS A 335 29.16 2.69 -26.68
CA HIS A 335 28.45 1.74 -25.82
C HIS A 335 28.29 0.37 -26.49
N HIS A 336 28.01 0.33 -27.79
CA HIS A 336 27.91 -0.94 -28.49
C HIS A 336 29.26 -1.69 -28.52
N LEU A 337 30.35 -1.00 -28.76
CA LEU A 337 31.71 -1.58 -28.80
C LEU A 337 32.12 -2.17 -27.43
N THR A 338 31.58 -1.66 -26.31
CA THR A 338 31.82 -2.26 -25.00
C THR A 338 31.13 -3.61 -24.79
N VAL A 339 30.12 -3.91 -25.61
CA VAL A 339 29.23 -5.08 -25.43
C VAL A 339 29.38 -6.09 -26.57
N CYS A 340 29.79 -5.64 -27.75
CA CYS A 340 29.88 -6.47 -28.97
C CYS A 340 31.03 -6.07 -29.86
N ASN A 341 31.86 -7.05 -30.22
CA ASN A 341 32.95 -6.88 -31.19
C ASN A 341 32.54 -7.26 -32.64
N CYS A 342 31.26 -7.07 -33.00
CA CYS A 342 30.81 -7.38 -34.34
C CYS A 342 31.33 -6.37 -35.35
N GLY A 343 31.77 -6.84 -36.52
CA GLY A 343 32.24 -5.99 -37.63
C GLY A 343 31.14 -5.30 -38.43
N ASN A 344 29.85 -5.58 -38.12
CA ASN A 344 28.71 -5.02 -38.85
C ASN A 344 27.73 -4.36 -37.92
N PHE A 345 27.91 -3.08 -37.71
CA PHE A 345 27.20 -2.23 -36.78
C PHE A 345 25.71 -2.11 -37.10
N ASP A 346 25.37 -1.89 -38.36
CA ASP A 346 24.00 -1.63 -38.80
C ASP A 346 23.06 -2.84 -38.66
N GLN A 347 23.62 -4.04 -38.67
CA GLN A 347 22.84 -5.27 -38.50
C GLN A 347 22.70 -5.72 -37.05
N CYS A 348 23.67 -5.36 -36.22
CA CYS A 348 23.75 -5.84 -34.85
C CYS A 348 23.05 -4.91 -33.83
N LEU A 349 23.16 -3.59 -34.03
CA LEU A 349 22.64 -2.60 -33.08
C LEU A 349 21.23 -2.14 -33.45
N ARG A 350 20.30 -2.30 -32.49
CA ARG A 350 18.95 -1.76 -32.64
C ARG A 350 18.59 -0.96 -31.40
N ILE A 351 18.07 0.24 -31.55
CA ILE A 351 17.74 1.18 -30.48
C ILE A 351 16.24 1.29 -30.29
N TYR A 352 15.81 1.35 -29.04
CA TYR A 352 14.41 1.40 -28.66
C TYR A 352 14.14 2.52 -27.66
N ARG A 353 12.94 3.10 -27.72
CA ARG A 353 12.48 4.13 -26.78
C ARG A 353 11.92 3.56 -25.49
N ARG A 354 11.43 2.30 -25.52
CA ARG A 354 10.82 1.62 -24.36
C ARG A 354 11.22 0.16 -24.32
N CYS A 355 11.22 -0.38 -23.08
CA CYS A 355 11.43 -1.82 -22.84
C CYS A 355 10.45 -2.32 -21.79
N VAL A 356 10.00 -3.57 -21.90
CA VAL A 356 9.22 -4.28 -20.89
C VAL A 356 10.15 -5.22 -20.14
N ILE A 357 10.27 -5.03 -18.84
CA ILE A 357 11.05 -5.88 -17.93
C ILE A 357 10.10 -6.28 -16.80
N ASP A 358 9.99 -7.55 -16.50
CA ASP A 358 9.09 -8.08 -15.44
C ASP A 358 7.66 -7.52 -15.53
N LYS A 359 7.09 -7.51 -16.73
CA LYS A 359 5.74 -6.97 -17.00
C LYS A 359 5.59 -5.45 -16.76
N LYS A 360 6.68 -4.73 -16.46
CA LYS A 360 6.69 -3.28 -16.31
C LYS A 360 7.31 -2.62 -17.53
N VAL A 361 6.65 -1.59 -18.02
CA VAL A 361 7.17 -0.80 -19.13
C VAL A 361 8.08 0.30 -18.60
N TYR A 362 9.33 0.32 -19.03
CA TYR A 362 10.29 1.39 -18.79
C TYR A 362 10.38 2.29 -20.01
N HIS A 363 10.43 3.58 -19.78
CA HIS A 363 10.64 4.59 -20.81
C HIS A 363 12.10 5.06 -20.77
N SER A 364 12.61 5.53 -21.88
CA SER A 364 13.86 6.28 -21.93
C SER A 364 13.60 7.78 -22.09
N LEU A 365 14.63 8.60 -21.93
CA LEU A 365 14.56 10.05 -22.16
C LEU A 365 14.16 10.42 -23.60
N ILE A 366 14.46 9.57 -24.57
CA ILE A 366 14.08 9.78 -25.98
C ILE A 366 12.61 9.45 -26.27
N TYR A 367 11.85 8.94 -25.28
CA TYR A 367 10.42 8.73 -25.41
C TYR A 367 9.63 9.99 -25.05
N THR A 368 9.14 10.72 -26.05
CA THR A 368 8.53 12.04 -25.87
C THR A 368 7.00 12.05 -25.88
N ARG A 369 6.34 10.92 -26.24
CA ARG A 369 4.87 10.86 -26.40
C ARG A 369 4.06 11.09 -25.12
N ARG A 370 4.67 10.94 -23.93
CA ARG A 370 4.00 11.13 -22.62
C ARG A 370 4.91 11.87 -21.65
N ASN A 371 4.92 13.19 -21.73
CA ASN A 371 5.69 14.05 -20.81
C ASN A 371 5.18 14.03 -19.36
N SER A 372 4.08 13.31 -19.06
CA SER A 372 3.47 13.24 -17.72
C SER A 372 3.99 12.08 -16.85
N THR A 373 4.93 11.26 -17.34
CA THR A 373 5.48 10.12 -16.59
C THR A 373 7.00 10.17 -16.55
N ILE A 374 7.59 9.58 -15.50
CA ILE A 374 9.04 9.54 -15.23
C ILE A 374 9.57 8.11 -15.18
N SER A 375 9.02 7.19 -15.96
CA SER A 375 9.45 5.78 -15.98
C SER A 375 10.87 5.56 -16.52
N PHE A 376 11.59 6.63 -16.82
CA PHE A 376 13.02 6.64 -17.15
C PHE A 376 13.92 6.76 -15.91
N LEU A 377 13.37 7.12 -14.74
CA LEU A 377 14.12 7.10 -13.48
C LEU A 377 14.12 5.69 -12.92
N VAL A 378 15.30 5.16 -12.65
CA VAL A 378 15.47 3.78 -12.17
C VAL A 378 16.47 3.72 -11.02
N GLN A 379 16.23 2.76 -10.13
CA GLN A 379 17.24 2.21 -9.26
C GLN A 379 17.84 0.98 -9.95
N TYR A 380 19.14 0.86 -9.97
CA TYR A 380 19.86 -0.29 -10.47
C TYR A 380 20.99 -0.67 -9.52
N TYR A 381 21.56 -1.84 -9.71
CA TYR A 381 22.68 -2.29 -8.89
C TYR A 381 23.96 -2.23 -9.73
N THR A 382 25.03 -1.70 -9.11
CA THR A 382 26.37 -1.72 -9.70
C THR A 382 26.92 -3.14 -9.74
N ASN A 383 28.04 -3.34 -10.42
CA ASN A 383 28.74 -4.62 -10.43
C ASN A 383 29.22 -5.06 -9.02
N GLN A 384 29.30 -4.12 -8.07
CA GLN A 384 29.64 -4.38 -6.67
C GLN A 384 28.41 -4.73 -5.81
N GLY A 385 27.19 -4.66 -6.41
CA GLY A 385 25.94 -4.93 -5.71
C GLY A 385 25.34 -3.73 -4.99
N ASP A 386 25.94 -2.54 -5.10
CA ASP A 386 25.44 -1.33 -4.45
C ASP A 386 24.28 -0.73 -5.23
N PRO A 387 23.25 -0.26 -4.52
CA PRO A 387 22.12 0.41 -5.16
C PRO A 387 22.53 1.79 -5.68
N SER A 388 22.25 2.05 -6.93
CA SER A 388 22.51 3.32 -7.60
C SER A 388 21.25 3.81 -8.31
N PHE A 389 21.21 5.10 -8.61
CA PHE A 389 20.07 5.74 -9.26
C PHE A 389 20.51 6.43 -10.55
N GLY A 390 19.61 6.47 -11.52
CA GLY A 390 19.94 7.13 -12.77
C GLY A 390 18.73 7.30 -13.71
N LYS A 391 19.01 7.93 -14.85
CA LYS A 391 18.03 8.14 -15.93
C LYS A 391 18.38 7.26 -17.12
N ILE A 392 17.41 6.49 -17.60
CA ILE A 392 17.58 5.70 -18.83
C ILE A 392 17.62 6.67 -20.04
N ARG A 393 18.75 6.77 -20.70
CA ARG A 393 18.90 7.56 -21.92
C ARG A 393 18.19 6.89 -23.09
N TYR A 394 18.48 5.61 -23.33
CA TYR A 394 17.87 4.76 -24.35
C TYR A 394 18.08 3.29 -24.02
N PHE A 395 17.36 2.42 -24.74
CA PHE A 395 17.58 0.97 -24.74
C PHE A 395 18.20 0.57 -26.06
N PHE A 396 19.08 -0.43 -26.02
CA PHE A 396 19.60 -1.03 -27.25
C PHE A 396 19.68 -2.56 -27.12
N THR A 397 19.59 -3.24 -28.26
CA THR A 397 19.83 -4.68 -28.35
C THR A 397 21.13 -4.93 -29.08
N SER A 398 21.89 -5.89 -28.58
CA SER A 398 23.09 -6.44 -29.21
C SER A 398 23.16 -7.92 -28.84
N ASN A 399 23.44 -8.78 -29.84
CA ASN A 399 23.50 -10.25 -29.64
C ASN A 399 22.26 -10.83 -28.92
N ASN A 400 21.05 -10.39 -29.30
CA ASN A 400 19.78 -10.78 -28.71
C ASN A 400 19.63 -10.48 -27.21
N LYS A 401 20.48 -9.63 -26.65
CA LYS A 401 20.35 -9.12 -25.29
C LYS A 401 19.97 -7.66 -25.31
N THR A 402 19.13 -7.25 -24.36
CA THR A 402 18.71 -5.86 -24.21
C THR A 402 19.54 -5.19 -23.11
N TYR A 403 19.99 -3.99 -23.41
CA TYR A 403 20.79 -3.14 -22.52
C TYR A 403 20.11 -1.78 -22.36
N ALA A 404 20.29 -1.16 -21.21
CA ALA A 404 19.90 0.23 -20.96
C ALA A 404 21.15 1.07 -20.75
N VAL A 405 21.26 2.20 -21.42
CA VAL A 405 22.26 3.21 -21.12
C VAL A 405 21.66 4.15 -20.07
N ILE A 406 22.35 4.27 -18.93
CA ILE A 406 21.84 4.99 -17.76
C ILE A 406 22.81 6.11 -17.41
N ASP A 407 22.32 7.35 -17.38
CA ASP A 407 23.04 8.48 -16.78
C ASP A 407 22.98 8.34 -15.25
N HIS A 408 24.11 8.11 -14.64
CA HIS A 408 24.25 7.98 -13.20
C HIS A 408 23.93 9.28 -12.49
N HIS A 409 23.18 9.23 -11.40
CA HIS A 409 23.01 10.33 -10.46
C HIS A 409 23.90 10.10 -9.25
N GLU A 410 24.84 10.99 -9.01
CA GLU A 410 25.51 11.09 -7.72
C GLU A 410 24.49 11.50 -6.66
N VAL A 411 24.42 10.74 -5.57
CA VAL A 411 23.52 10.96 -4.43
C VAL A 411 24.19 11.90 -3.44
#